data_a33af787026089b48da0ae19a61188c7
#
_entry.id   a33af787026089b48da0ae19a61188c7
#
_cell.length_a   1.000
_cell.length_b   1.000
_cell.length_c   1.000
_cell.angle_alpha   90.00
_cell.angle_beta   90.00
_cell.angle_gamma   90.00
#
_symmetry.space_group_name_H-M   'P 1'
#
loop_
_entity.id
_entity.type
_entity.pdbx_description
1 polymer ?
#
loop_
_entity_poly.entity_id
_entity_poly.type
_entity_poly.pdbx_seq_one_letter_code
_entity_poly.pdbx_strand_id
1 'polypeptide(L)'
;IALSLVGSEMCIRDRKSSGKMWDKNGDLRDTKAIIPDSSYASIYQATIDFCKANGRFEPSTMGTVQNVGLMAKKAEEYGSHDKTFEIQDNGKVCVETEDEKVLFMHEVMKGDIWRMCLVKDEAIKDWIKLAVERAKSTKFPTVFWLDENRSHDQELIKKVKSELEKFDTKNLNLKILSPYKATLFSMDEIKKGNNVISVSGNVLRDYLTDLFPILELGTSAKMLSIVPLMNGG
;
A
#
# COMPACT_ATOMS: atom_id res chain seq x y z
N ILE A 1 17.26 2.29 11.12
CA ILE A 1 16.67 2.96 9.94
C ILE A 1 15.30 2.35 9.61
N ALA A 2 15.12 1.05 9.78
CA ALA A 2 13.82 0.40 9.60
C ALA A 2 12.74 0.87 10.60
N LEU A 3 13.14 1.30 11.76
CA LEU A 3 12.26 1.83 12.82
C LEU A 3 11.43 3.04 12.39
N SER A 4 11.83 3.75 11.37
CA SER A 4 11.10 4.94 10.93
C SER A 4 9.99 4.66 9.92
N LEU A 5 9.94 3.46 9.35
CA LEU A 5 8.91 3.10 8.35
C LEU A 5 7.60 2.65 8.99
N VAL A 6 7.64 2.29 10.27
CA VAL A 6 6.46 1.97 11.08
C VAL A 6 6.25 3.03 12.15
N GLY A 7 7.10 3.99 12.15
CA GLY A 7 6.91 5.14 12.99
C GLY A 7 5.65 5.83 12.52
N SER A 8 4.75 5.91 13.40
CA SER A 8 3.72 6.91 13.50
C SER A 8 3.64 7.89 12.31
N GLU A 9 2.47 8.26 11.93
CA GLU A 9 2.14 9.36 11.00
C GLU A 9 2.99 10.62 11.24
N MET A 10 3.49 10.81 12.45
CA MET A 10 4.39 11.92 12.79
C MET A 10 5.71 11.90 12.02
N CYS A 11 6.36 10.74 11.85
CA CYS A 11 7.64 10.67 11.14
C CYS A 11 7.50 10.99 9.64
N ILE A 12 6.38 10.63 9.03
CA ILE A 12 6.11 10.94 7.62
C ILE A 12 5.74 12.42 7.49
N ARG A 13 5.02 12.97 8.45
CA ARG A 13 4.63 14.37 8.47
C ARG A 13 5.84 15.28 8.69
N ASP A 14 6.73 14.93 9.59
CA ASP A 14 7.98 15.69 9.83
C ASP A 14 8.93 15.66 8.65
N ARG A 15 9.02 14.55 7.92
CA ARG A 15 9.79 14.47 6.69
C ARG A 15 9.27 15.39 5.60
N LYS A 16 7.97 15.53 5.46
CA LYS A 16 7.34 16.40 4.46
C LYS A 16 7.53 17.88 4.79
N SER A 17 7.57 18.23 6.05
CA SER A 17 7.69 19.63 6.47
C SER A 17 9.11 20.15 6.49
N SER A 18 10.08 19.38 6.94
CA SER A 18 11.46 19.82 7.11
C SER A 18 12.49 19.06 6.28
N GLY A 19 12.17 17.86 5.81
CA GLY A 19 13.13 16.96 5.15
C GLY A 19 14.21 16.42 6.06
N LYS A 20 14.11 16.63 7.37
CA LYS A 20 15.13 16.28 8.37
C LYS A 20 14.57 15.40 9.46
N MET A 21 15.45 14.62 10.08
CA MET A 21 15.14 13.78 11.24
C MET A 21 16.17 13.99 12.35
N TRP A 22 15.76 13.73 13.58
CA TRP A 22 16.65 13.71 14.72
C TRP A 22 17.44 12.39 14.77
N ASP A 23 18.75 12.47 14.92
CA ASP A 23 19.58 11.30 15.17
C ASP A 23 19.54 10.89 16.66
N LYS A 24 20.24 9.80 16.99
CA LYS A 24 20.30 9.28 18.37
C LYS A 24 20.90 10.25 19.39
N ASN A 25 21.61 11.28 18.93
CA ASN A 25 22.24 12.29 19.78
C ASN A 25 21.36 13.55 19.90
N GLY A 26 20.21 13.59 19.24
CA GLY A 26 19.34 14.75 19.18
C GLY A 26 19.76 15.81 18.16
N ASP A 27 20.63 15.47 17.21
CA ASP A 27 21.03 16.37 16.13
C ASP A 27 20.14 16.22 14.90
N LEU A 28 19.85 17.33 14.24
CA LEU A 28 19.07 17.36 13.01
C LEU A 28 19.92 16.88 11.83
N ARG A 29 19.51 15.80 11.18
CA ARG A 29 20.17 15.19 10.02
C ARG A 29 19.26 15.12 8.81
N ASP A 30 19.86 15.20 7.63
CA ASP A 30 19.13 14.97 6.38
C ASP A 30 18.64 13.53 6.30
N THR A 31 17.41 13.37 5.88
CA THR A 31 16.76 12.05 5.77
C THR A 31 16.85 11.56 4.33
N LYS A 32 17.38 10.35 4.14
CA LYS A 32 17.17 9.63 2.90
C LYS A 32 15.79 8.99 2.95
N ALA A 33 14.92 9.36 2.01
CA ALA A 33 13.69 8.61 1.78
C ALA A 33 14.06 7.33 1.03
N ILE A 34 14.02 6.20 1.73
CA ILE A 34 14.19 4.89 1.11
C ILE A 34 12.79 4.38 0.82
N ILE A 35 12.49 4.19 -0.46
CA ILE A 35 11.28 3.50 -0.89
C ILE A 35 11.63 2.01 -0.93
N PRO A 36 11.07 1.19 -0.02
CA PRO A 36 11.51 -0.20 0.13
C PRO A 36 11.19 -1.08 -1.07
N ASP A 37 10.24 -0.64 -1.90
CA ASP A 37 9.77 -1.37 -3.06
C ASP A 37 9.60 -0.40 -4.23
N SER A 38 10.35 -0.62 -5.31
CA SER A 38 10.33 0.22 -6.50
C SER A 38 8.96 0.27 -7.19
N SER A 39 8.09 -0.72 -6.98
CA SER A 39 6.75 -0.73 -7.54
C SER A 39 5.88 0.43 -7.05
N TYR A 40 6.16 0.98 -5.87
CA TYR A 40 5.40 2.09 -5.29
C TYR A 40 5.94 3.47 -5.67
N ALA A 41 7.18 3.57 -6.07
CA ALA A 41 7.76 4.85 -6.53
C ALA A 41 6.99 5.42 -7.74
N SER A 42 6.50 4.57 -8.59
CA SER A 42 5.79 4.95 -9.81
C SER A 42 4.45 5.66 -9.56
N ILE A 43 3.84 5.52 -8.37
CA ILE A 43 2.59 6.23 -8.04
C ILE A 43 2.80 7.75 -7.97
N TYR A 44 3.93 8.18 -7.44
CA TYR A 44 4.27 9.61 -7.37
C TYR A 44 4.57 10.17 -8.75
N GLN A 45 5.30 9.42 -9.57
CA GLN A 45 5.56 9.82 -10.95
C GLN A 45 4.26 9.92 -11.76
N ALA A 46 3.39 8.90 -11.65
CA ALA A 46 2.07 8.93 -12.28
C ALA A 46 1.25 10.15 -11.86
N THR A 47 1.30 10.51 -10.58
CA THR A 47 0.61 11.67 -10.04
C THR A 47 1.14 12.98 -10.63
N ILE A 48 2.45 13.14 -10.66
CA ILE A 48 3.10 14.32 -11.22
C ILE A 48 2.75 14.46 -12.70
N ASP A 49 2.87 13.40 -13.47
CA ASP A 49 2.60 13.41 -14.91
C ASP A 49 1.13 13.67 -15.21
N PHE A 50 0.24 13.08 -14.43
CA PHE A 50 -1.18 13.35 -14.53
C PHE A 50 -1.51 14.82 -14.26
N CYS A 51 -0.98 15.40 -13.19
CA CYS A 51 -1.20 16.81 -12.85
C CYS A 51 -0.59 17.76 -13.88
N LYS A 52 0.57 17.42 -14.46
CA LYS A 52 1.15 18.19 -15.56
C LYS A 52 0.25 18.21 -16.79
N ALA A 53 -0.34 17.06 -17.14
CA ALA A 53 -1.19 16.91 -18.31
C ALA A 53 -2.60 17.50 -18.11
N ASN A 54 -3.17 17.37 -16.91
CA ASN A 54 -4.58 17.66 -16.64
C ASN A 54 -4.81 18.86 -15.71
N GLY A 55 -3.74 19.49 -15.21
CA GLY A 55 -3.83 20.56 -14.23
C GLY A 55 -4.19 20.06 -12.82
N ARG A 56 -4.34 21.02 -11.91
CA ARG A 56 -4.64 20.76 -10.50
C ARG A 56 -6.03 20.14 -10.32
N PHE A 57 -6.20 19.50 -9.17
CA PHE A 57 -7.52 19.10 -8.69
C PHE A 57 -8.24 20.28 -8.01
N GLU A 58 -9.54 20.33 -8.15
CA GLU A 58 -10.38 21.31 -7.46
C GLU A 58 -11.05 20.63 -6.26
N PRO A 59 -10.66 20.99 -5.03
CA PRO A 59 -11.12 20.30 -3.82
C PRO A 59 -12.63 20.28 -3.62
N SER A 60 -13.32 21.31 -4.14
CA SER A 60 -14.76 21.41 -3.98
C SER A 60 -15.56 20.49 -4.90
N THR A 61 -14.96 20.03 -5.99
CA THR A 61 -15.66 19.25 -7.01
C THR A 61 -15.06 17.86 -7.25
N MET A 62 -13.84 17.62 -6.80
CA MET A 62 -13.19 16.33 -6.96
C MET A 62 -13.84 15.25 -6.10
N GLY A 63 -13.76 13.99 -6.58
CA GLY A 63 -14.10 12.82 -5.80
C GLY A 63 -13.04 12.47 -4.77
N THR A 64 -13.25 11.39 -4.06
CA THR A 64 -12.34 10.87 -3.02
C THR A 64 -11.90 9.44 -3.33
N VAL A 65 -10.73 9.05 -2.83
CA VAL A 65 -10.27 7.66 -2.84
C VAL A 65 -10.36 7.10 -1.43
N GLN A 66 -11.37 6.23 -1.23
CA GLN A 66 -11.50 5.48 0.01
C GLN A 66 -10.57 4.27 -0.03
N ASN A 67 -9.94 3.92 1.09
CA ASN A 67 -9.01 2.80 1.14
C ASN A 67 -9.54 1.63 1.96
N VAL A 68 -9.45 0.41 1.41
CA VAL A 68 -9.64 -0.85 2.11
C VAL A 68 -8.27 -1.52 2.19
N GLY A 69 -7.59 -1.36 3.31
CA GLY A 69 -6.25 -1.91 3.55
C GLY A 69 -6.29 -3.35 4.06
N LEU A 70 -5.31 -4.15 3.64
CA LEU A 70 -5.10 -5.49 4.17
C LEU A 70 -4.49 -5.39 5.59
N MET A 71 -5.32 -5.05 6.56
CA MET A 71 -4.92 -4.92 7.97
C MET A 71 -5.71 -5.83 8.91
N ALA A 72 -6.68 -6.57 8.38
CA ALA A 72 -7.56 -7.37 9.18
C ALA A 72 -6.77 -8.42 9.96
N LYS A 73 -7.11 -8.54 11.24
CA LYS A 73 -6.72 -9.63 12.15
C LYS A 73 -5.43 -10.35 11.77
N LYS A 74 -4.29 -9.86 12.23
CA LYS A 74 -3.02 -10.59 12.09
C LYS A 74 -2.46 -10.69 10.66
N ALA A 75 -2.68 -9.67 9.83
CA ALA A 75 -1.87 -9.48 8.65
C ALA A 75 -0.44 -9.17 9.11
N GLU A 76 0.40 -10.17 9.16
CA GLU A 76 1.75 -10.08 9.75
C GLU A 76 2.71 -9.21 8.95
N GLU A 77 2.32 -8.76 7.77
CA GLU A 77 3.04 -7.73 7.03
C GLU A 77 3.29 -6.49 7.91
N TYR A 78 2.36 -6.17 8.79
CA TYR A 78 2.46 -5.03 9.70
C TYR A 78 3.41 -5.27 10.89
N GLY A 79 3.51 -6.49 11.40
CA GLY A 79 4.28 -6.83 12.60
C GLY A 79 5.64 -7.47 12.36
N SER A 80 6.13 -7.52 11.13
CA SER A 80 7.30 -8.34 10.75
C SER A 80 8.65 -7.64 10.88
N HIS A 81 8.80 -6.68 11.80
CA HIS A 81 10.09 -6.00 12.03
C HIS A 81 11.18 -6.93 12.52
N ASP A 82 10.82 -7.94 13.28
CA ASP A 82 11.68 -9.01 13.76
C ASP A 82 12.28 -9.85 12.63
N LYS A 83 11.65 -9.84 11.46
CA LYS A 83 12.06 -10.54 10.24
C LYS A 83 12.64 -9.61 9.16
N THR A 84 13.07 -8.43 9.57
CA THR A 84 13.70 -7.43 8.69
C THR A 84 15.11 -7.17 9.16
N PHE A 85 16.11 -7.40 8.31
CA PHE A 85 17.50 -7.21 8.67
C PHE A 85 18.33 -6.74 7.48
N GLU A 86 19.43 -6.05 7.79
CA GLU A 86 20.45 -5.66 6.83
C GLU A 86 21.41 -6.82 6.59
N ILE A 87 21.70 -7.09 5.33
CA ILE A 87 22.64 -8.12 4.91
C ILE A 87 24.07 -7.63 5.15
N GLN A 88 24.83 -8.38 5.94
CA GLN A 88 26.18 -7.98 6.35
C GLN A 88 27.24 -8.29 5.29
N ASP A 89 27.03 -9.34 4.48
CA ASP A 89 27.96 -9.80 3.44
C ASP A 89 27.19 -10.32 2.22
N ASN A 90 27.87 -10.36 1.07
CA ASN A 90 27.30 -10.97 -0.15
C ASN A 90 27.06 -12.46 0.07
N GLY A 91 25.92 -12.95 -0.40
CA GLY A 91 25.59 -14.36 -0.20
C GLY A 91 24.19 -14.71 -0.67
N LYS A 92 23.59 -15.67 0.02
CA LYS A 92 22.22 -16.11 -0.24
C LYS A 92 21.43 -16.16 1.05
N VAL A 93 20.21 -15.64 1.01
CA VAL A 93 19.23 -15.87 2.08
C VAL A 93 18.33 -17.02 1.65
N CYS A 94 18.24 -18.03 2.49
CA CYS A 94 17.35 -19.17 2.31
C CYS A 94 16.23 -19.13 3.34
N VAL A 95 15.02 -19.43 2.91
CA VAL A 95 13.89 -19.68 3.79
C VAL A 95 13.58 -21.16 3.72
N GLU A 96 13.69 -21.83 4.85
CA GLU A 96 13.55 -23.28 4.96
C GLU A 96 12.45 -23.64 5.97
N THR A 97 11.80 -24.76 5.74
CA THR A 97 10.89 -25.37 6.72
C THR A 97 11.69 -26.14 7.77
N GLU A 98 11.02 -26.54 8.85
CA GLU A 98 11.63 -27.41 9.89
C GLU A 98 12.17 -28.74 9.34
N ASP A 99 11.61 -29.21 8.23
CA ASP A 99 12.04 -30.43 7.52
C ASP A 99 13.18 -30.15 6.50
N GLU A 100 13.90 -29.04 6.64
CA GLU A 100 15.01 -28.62 5.78
C GLU A 100 14.65 -28.42 4.29
N LYS A 101 13.36 -28.28 3.97
CA LYS A 101 12.93 -27.98 2.62
C LYS A 101 13.07 -26.50 2.34
N VAL A 102 13.89 -26.14 1.36
CA VAL A 102 14.05 -24.78 0.90
C VAL A 102 12.78 -24.31 0.18
N LEU A 103 12.14 -23.25 0.71
CA LEU A 103 10.97 -22.59 0.11
C LEU A 103 11.37 -21.48 -0.85
N PHE A 104 12.33 -20.65 -0.42
CA PHE A 104 12.84 -19.51 -1.19
C PHE A 104 14.36 -19.42 -1.02
N MET A 105 15.01 -18.97 -2.08
CA MET A 105 16.44 -18.63 -2.06
C MET A 105 16.63 -17.35 -2.87
N HIS A 106 17.24 -16.34 -2.25
CA HIS A 106 17.53 -15.06 -2.86
C HIS A 106 19.03 -14.78 -2.81
N GLU A 107 19.60 -14.39 -3.93
CA GLU A 107 20.94 -13.80 -3.94
C GLU A 107 20.85 -12.38 -3.39
N VAL A 108 21.78 -12.05 -2.51
CA VAL A 108 21.78 -10.77 -1.79
C VAL A 108 23.19 -10.21 -1.75
N MET A 109 23.28 -8.88 -1.70
CA MET A 109 24.52 -8.15 -1.56
C MET A 109 24.62 -7.48 -0.20
N LYS A 110 25.82 -7.20 0.22
CA LYS A 110 26.09 -6.43 1.43
C LYS A 110 25.35 -5.09 1.39
N GLY A 111 24.61 -4.79 2.45
CA GLY A 111 23.82 -3.57 2.58
C GLY A 111 22.39 -3.69 2.07
N ASP A 112 22.02 -4.82 1.45
CA ASP A 112 20.61 -5.06 1.12
C ASP A 112 19.78 -5.19 2.39
N ILE A 113 18.53 -4.76 2.30
CA ILE A 113 17.55 -4.99 3.35
C ILE A 113 16.64 -6.15 2.93
N TRP A 114 16.76 -7.23 3.66
CA TRP A 114 15.89 -8.39 3.46
C TRP A 114 14.75 -8.38 4.47
N ARG A 115 13.55 -8.65 3.99
CA ARG A 115 12.35 -8.71 4.82
C ARG A 115 11.49 -9.90 4.44
N MET A 116 10.97 -10.59 5.43
CA MET A 116 9.95 -11.62 5.27
C MET A 116 8.67 -11.18 5.96
N CYS A 117 7.53 -11.40 5.30
CA CYS A 117 6.21 -11.27 5.90
C CYS A 117 5.35 -12.47 5.57
N LEU A 118 4.48 -12.81 6.52
CA LEU A 118 3.50 -13.88 6.38
C LEU A 118 2.10 -13.27 6.40
N VAL A 119 1.33 -13.50 5.35
CA VAL A 119 -0.07 -13.06 5.27
C VAL A 119 -0.99 -14.26 5.36
N LYS A 120 -1.87 -14.28 6.36
CA LYS A 120 -2.79 -15.39 6.60
C LYS A 120 -3.99 -15.33 5.66
N ASP A 121 -4.46 -16.48 5.22
CA ASP A 121 -5.61 -16.60 4.32
C ASP A 121 -6.90 -15.99 4.89
N GLU A 122 -7.11 -16.09 6.19
CA GLU A 122 -8.27 -15.46 6.85
C GLU A 122 -8.26 -13.94 6.67
N ALA A 123 -7.10 -13.31 6.84
CA ALA A 123 -6.96 -11.87 6.66
C ALA A 123 -7.23 -11.45 5.20
N ILE A 124 -6.74 -12.23 4.25
CA ILE A 124 -6.98 -11.98 2.82
C ILE A 124 -8.47 -12.12 2.47
N LYS A 125 -9.12 -13.17 2.95
CA LYS A 125 -10.56 -13.39 2.71
C LYS A 125 -11.41 -12.27 3.30
N ASP A 126 -11.12 -11.84 4.51
CA ASP A 126 -11.82 -10.73 5.16
C ASP A 126 -11.62 -9.41 4.41
N TRP A 127 -10.40 -9.14 3.98
CA TRP A 127 -10.06 -7.99 3.15
C TRP A 127 -10.84 -7.95 1.83
N ILE A 128 -10.92 -9.08 1.12
CA ILE A 128 -11.67 -9.20 -0.13
C ILE A 128 -13.16 -9.03 0.13
N LYS A 129 -13.69 -9.69 1.17
CA LYS A 129 -15.09 -9.57 1.58
C LYS A 129 -15.45 -8.11 1.86
N LEU A 130 -14.64 -7.41 2.63
CA LEU A 130 -14.85 -6.00 2.95
C LEU A 130 -14.85 -5.12 1.69
N ALA A 131 -13.94 -5.37 0.75
CA ALA A 131 -13.90 -4.67 -0.53
C ALA A 131 -15.19 -4.89 -1.34
N VAL A 132 -15.68 -6.14 -1.41
CA VAL A 132 -16.91 -6.47 -2.12
C VAL A 132 -18.14 -5.84 -1.44
N GLU A 133 -18.22 -5.87 -0.12
CA GLU A 133 -19.31 -5.25 0.64
C GLU A 133 -19.34 -3.74 0.43
N ARG A 134 -18.18 -3.09 0.43
CA ARG A 134 -18.07 -1.67 0.11
C ARG A 134 -18.50 -1.37 -1.31
N ALA A 135 -18.02 -2.15 -2.29
CA ALA A 135 -18.43 -2.02 -3.68
C ALA A 135 -19.95 -2.18 -3.85
N LYS A 136 -20.57 -3.12 -3.14
CA LYS A 136 -22.03 -3.34 -3.16
C LYS A 136 -22.81 -2.18 -2.58
N SER A 137 -22.37 -1.64 -1.47
CA SER A 137 -23.07 -0.57 -0.75
C SER A 137 -22.95 0.79 -1.44
N THR A 138 -21.76 1.08 -2.01
CA THR A 138 -21.49 2.40 -2.61
C THR A 138 -21.68 2.47 -4.11
N LYS A 139 -21.55 1.32 -4.79
CA LYS A 139 -21.49 1.21 -6.26
C LYS A 139 -20.29 1.93 -6.89
N PHE A 140 -19.31 2.31 -6.10
CA PHE A 140 -18.10 2.96 -6.60
C PHE A 140 -17.19 1.95 -7.32
N PRO A 141 -16.44 2.39 -8.34
CA PRO A 141 -15.36 1.62 -8.90
C PRO A 141 -14.39 1.18 -7.80
N THR A 142 -14.10 -0.09 -7.77
CA THR A 142 -13.26 -0.70 -6.73
C THR A 142 -12.04 -1.34 -7.37
N VAL A 143 -10.86 -0.91 -6.97
CA VAL A 143 -9.60 -1.30 -7.60
C VAL A 143 -8.71 -2.01 -6.61
N PHE A 144 -8.34 -3.25 -6.90
CA PHE A 144 -7.26 -3.96 -6.23
C PHE A 144 -5.93 -3.50 -6.83
N TRP A 145 -5.08 -2.95 -5.99
CA TRP A 145 -3.78 -2.40 -6.37
C TRP A 145 -2.72 -3.49 -6.26
N LEU A 146 -2.60 -4.31 -7.29
CA LEU A 146 -1.72 -5.47 -7.31
C LEU A 146 -0.95 -5.50 -8.62
N ASP A 147 0.37 -5.67 -8.53
CA ASP A 147 1.26 -5.75 -9.68
C ASP A 147 1.54 -7.20 -10.06
N GLU A 148 1.15 -7.57 -11.27
CA GLU A 148 1.40 -8.91 -11.80
C GLU A 148 2.89 -9.26 -11.98
N ASN A 149 3.77 -8.26 -11.94
CA ASN A 149 5.21 -8.46 -12.04
C ASN A 149 5.90 -8.60 -10.67
N ARG A 150 5.18 -8.37 -9.59
CA ARG A 150 5.69 -8.52 -8.22
C ARG A 150 5.27 -9.87 -7.65
N SER A 151 6.23 -10.70 -7.25
CA SER A 151 5.96 -12.08 -6.80
C SER A 151 4.93 -12.18 -5.67
N HIS A 152 5.01 -11.28 -4.69
CA HIS A 152 4.02 -11.22 -3.59
C HIS A 152 2.62 -10.95 -4.12
N ASP A 153 2.47 -9.98 -5.03
CA ASP A 153 1.17 -9.61 -5.58
C ASP A 153 0.62 -10.68 -6.52
N GLN A 154 1.48 -11.44 -7.21
CA GLN A 154 1.04 -12.59 -8.02
C GLN A 154 0.28 -13.62 -7.16
N GLU A 155 0.77 -13.91 -5.96
CA GLU A 155 0.10 -14.83 -5.04
C GLU A 155 -1.22 -14.23 -4.52
N LEU A 156 -1.23 -12.93 -4.20
CA LEU A 156 -2.47 -12.25 -3.83
C LEU A 156 -3.49 -12.23 -4.97
N ILE A 157 -3.06 -11.99 -6.21
CA ILE A 157 -3.95 -12.00 -7.39
C ILE A 157 -4.64 -13.36 -7.56
N LYS A 158 -3.89 -14.46 -7.39
CA LYS A 158 -4.49 -15.81 -7.44
C LYS A 158 -5.58 -15.99 -6.39
N LYS A 159 -5.29 -15.58 -5.15
CA LYS A 159 -6.24 -15.66 -4.03
C LYS A 159 -7.45 -14.73 -4.24
N VAL A 160 -7.22 -13.51 -4.69
CA VAL A 160 -8.29 -12.55 -5.00
C VAL A 160 -9.22 -13.10 -6.07
N LYS A 161 -8.70 -13.61 -7.18
CA LYS A 161 -9.51 -14.18 -8.27
C LYS A 161 -10.36 -15.35 -7.77
N SER A 162 -9.74 -16.31 -7.08
CA SER A 162 -10.45 -17.48 -6.53
C SER A 162 -11.51 -17.10 -5.49
N GLU A 163 -11.23 -16.10 -4.66
CA GLU A 163 -12.19 -15.69 -3.63
C GLU A 163 -13.35 -14.88 -4.23
N LEU A 164 -13.10 -14.04 -5.23
CA LEU A 164 -14.14 -13.25 -5.91
C LEU A 164 -15.18 -14.14 -6.62
N GLU A 165 -14.82 -15.34 -7.06
CA GLU A 165 -15.75 -16.32 -7.66
C GLU A 165 -16.87 -16.73 -6.70
N LYS A 166 -16.67 -16.61 -5.38
CA LYS A 166 -17.66 -16.95 -4.36
C LYS A 166 -18.70 -15.85 -4.13
N PHE A 167 -18.50 -14.68 -4.72
CA PHE A 167 -19.38 -13.54 -4.57
C PHE A 167 -20.14 -13.24 -5.87
N ASP A 168 -21.38 -12.77 -5.75
CA ASP A 168 -22.06 -12.16 -6.88
C ASP A 168 -21.48 -10.77 -7.13
N THR A 169 -20.68 -10.69 -8.18
CA THR A 169 -19.95 -9.48 -8.61
C THR A 169 -20.45 -8.91 -9.94
N LYS A 170 -21.52 -9.47 -10.52
CA LYS A 170 -21.98 -9.13 -11.89
C LYS A 170 -22.28 -7.65 -12.11
N ASN A 171 -22.72 -6.94 -11.07
CA ASN A 171 -23.08 -5.52 -11.14
C ASN A 171 -22.05 -4.61 -10.44
N LEU A 172 -20.83 -5.10 -10.24
CA LEU A 172 -19.78 -4.37 -9.58
C LEU A 172 -18.65 -4.02 -10.56
N ASN A 173 -18.16 -2.80 -10.48
CA ASN A 173 -17.00 -2.38 -11.25
C ASN A 173 -15.72 -2.70 -10.46
N LEU A 174 -15.30 -3.97 -10.50
CA LEU A 174 -14.09 -4.44 -9.86
C LEU A 174 -12.95 -4.54 -10.86
N LYS A 175 -11.79 -4.03 -10.49
CA LYS A 175 -10.58 -4.07 -11.32
C LYS A 175 -9.39 -4.54 -10.49
N ILE A 176 -8.45 -5.22 -11.15
CA ILE A 176 -7.10 -5.49 -10.60
C ILE A 176 -6.13 -4.73 -11.50
N LEU A 177 -5.41 -3.79 -10.95
CA LEU A 177 -4.49 -2.92 -11.69
C LEU A 177 -3.17 -2.78 -10.94
N SER A 178 -2.07 -2.68 -11.68
CA SER A 178 -0.78 -2.33 -11.06
C SER A 178 -0.84 -0.94 -10.42
N PRO A 179 -0.01 -0.64 -9.41
CA PRO A 179 -0.04 0.64 -8.70
C PRO A 179 -0.01 1.86 -9.62
N TYR A 180 0.81 1.84 -10.66
CA TYR A 180 0.86 2.91 -11.66
C TYR A 180 -0.48 3.12 -12.40
N LYS A 181 -1.04 2.04 -12.95
CA LYS A 181 -2.32 2.09 -13.68
C LYS A 181 -3.50 2.43 -12.75
N ALA A 182 -3.48 1.90 -11.54
CA ALA A 182 -4.49 2.19 -10.53
C ALA A 182 -4.46 3.66 -10.09
N THR A 183 -3.28 4.26 -9.98
CA THR A 183 -3.13 5.69 -9.72
C THR A 183 -3.78 6.52 -10.82
N LEU A 184 -3.41 6.28 -12.09
CA LEU A 184 -3.97 7.03 -13.20
C LEU A 184 -5.49 6.87 -13.29
N PHE A 185 -6.01 5.65 -13.14
CA PHE A 185 -7.45 5.39 -13.12
C PHE A 185 -8.15 6.14 -11.99
N SER A 186 -7.62 6.07 -10.77
CA SER A 186 -8.22 6.74 -9.62
C SER A 186 -8.21 8.26 -9.78
N MET A 187 -7.12 8.81 -10.29
CA MET A 187 -6.99 10.26 -10.53
C MET A 187 -7.97 10.75 -11.61
N ASP A 188 -8.15 9.97 -12.67
CA ASP A 188 -9.12 10.29 -13.72
C ASP A 188 -10.56 10.31 -13.18
N GLU A 189 -10.91 9.31 -12.37
CA GLU A 189 -12.25 9.24 -11.76
C GLU A 189 -12.48 10.36 -10.75
N ILE A 190 -11.55 10.61 -9.82
CA ILE A 190 -11.74 11.68 -8.83
C ILE A 190 -11.73 13.06 -9.47
N LYS A 191 -11.02 13.26 -10.57
CA LYS A 191 -11.06 14.53 -11.32
C LYS A 191 -12.43 14.80 -11.94
N LYS A 192 -13.16 13.75 -12.31
CA LYS A 192 -14.55 13.83 -12.78
C LYS A 192 -15.57 14.00 -11.65
N GLY A 193 -15.13 13.99 -10.40
CA GLY A 193 -16.01 14.06 -9.22
C GLY A 193 -16.48 12.67 -8.72
N ASN A 194 -16.04 11.59 -9.32
CA ASN A 194 -16.41 10.23 -8.92
C ASN A 194 -15.55 9.75 -7.76
N ASN A 195 -16.14 8.99 -6.84
CA ASN A 195 -15.41 8.35 -5.76
C ASN A 195 -14.89 6.98 -6.21
N VAL A 196 -13.75 6.57 -5.66
CA VAL A 196 -13.10 5.28 -5.96
C VAL A 196 -12.79 4.56 -4.65
N ILE A 197 -12.87 3.24 -4.65
CA ILE A 197 -12.38 2.41 -3.55
C ILE A 197 -11.03 1.80 -3.98
N SER A 198 -9.98 2.15 -3.26
CA SER A 198 -8.67 1.49 -3.38
C SER A 198 -8.60 0.32 -2.41
N VAL A 199 -8.24 -0.85 -2.93
CA VAL A 199 -8.06 -2.09 -2.16
C VAL A 199 -6.59 -2.45 -2.23
N SER A 200 -5.86 -2.19 -1.14
CA SER A 200 -4.40 -2.20 -1.15
C SER A 200 -3.81 -3.02 -0.01
N GLY A 201 -2.58 -3.49 -0.20
CA GLY A 201 -1.77 -4.04 0.87
C GLY A 201 -1.41 -2.98 1.91
N ASN A 202 -0.88 -3.44 3.03
CA ASN A 202 -0.64 -2.57 4.19
C ASN A 202 0.37 -1.45 3.90
N VAL A 203 1.48 -1.76 3.24
CA VAL A 203 2.52 -0.77 2.91
C VAL A 203 2.00 0.26 1.90
N LEU A 204 1.38 -0.20 0.82
CA LEU A 204 0.83 0.69 -0.20
C LEU A 204 -0.27 1.60 0.37
N ARG A 205 -1.07 1.10 1.30
CA ARG A 205 -2.08 1.90 2.00
C ARG A 205 -1.48 3.17 2.59
N ASP A 206 -0.34 3.06 3.26
CA ASP A 206 0.30 4.21 3.91
C ASP A 206 0.73 5.27 2.88
N TYR A 207 1.20 4.84 1.71
CA TYR A 207 1.49 5.77 0.61
C TYR A 207 0.22 6.43 0.06
N LEU A 208 -0.87 5.68 -0.09
CA LEU A 208 -2.12 6.21 -0.64
C LEU A 208 -2.82 7.17 0.31
N THR A 209 -2.76 6.93 1.62
CA THR A 209 -3.30 7.84 2.62
C THR A 209 -2.56 9.17 2.69
N ASP A 210 -1.34 9.21 2.18
CA ASP A 210 -0.57 10.43 2.04
C ASP A 210 -0.81 11.14 0.71
N LEU A 211 -0.87 10.37 -0.37
CA LEU A 211 -0.89 10.88 -1.74
C LEU A 211 -2.19 11.63 -2.05
N PHE A 212 -3.33 10.98 -1.86
CA PHE A 212 -4.62 11.55 -2.23
C PHE A 212 -5.02 12.79 -1.41
N PRO A 213 -4.75 12.84 -0.11
CA PRO A 213 -4.99 14.05 0.67
C PRO A 213 -4.17 15.27 0.26
N ILE A 214 -2.96 15.06 -0.24
CA ILE A 214 -2.17 16.17 -0.80
C ILE A 214 -2.89 16.77 -2.02
N LEU A 215 -3.50 15.93 -2.84
CA LEU A 215 -4.29 16.38 -3.98
C LEU A 215 -5.56 17.15 -3.55
N GLU A 216 -6.09 16.83 -2.39
CA GLU A 216 -7.23 17.51 -1.78
C GLU A 216 -6.86 18.84 -1.10
N LEU A 217 -5.61 19.29 -1.24
CA LEU A 217 -5.10 20.58 -0.72
C LEU A 217 -5.39 20.81 0.78
N GLY A 218 -5.08 19.79 1.59
CA GLY A 218 -5.14 19.92 3.05
C GLY A 218 -6.55 19.84 3.64
N THR A 219 -7.55 19.48 2.86
CA THR A 219 -8.85 19.11 3.42
C THR A 219 -8.77 17.70 4.03
N SER A 220 -8.17 17.62 5.22
CA SER A 220 -8.08 16.38 6.00
C SER A 220 -9.44 15.70 6.24
N ALA A 221 -10.54 16.44 6.13
CA ALA A 221 -11.88 15.91 6.26
C ALA A 221 -12.28 14.91 5.16
N LYS A 222 -11.70 15.02 3.97
CA LYS A 222 -11.92 14.04 2.89
C LYS A 222 -11.00 12.82 2.95
N MET A 223 -10.01 12.86 3.81
CA MET A 223 -9.13 11.75 4.13
C MET A 223 -9.76 10.66 4.98
N LEU A 224 -11.02 10.49 4.97
CA LEU A 224 -11.60 9.36 5.65
C LEU A 224 -11.15 8.07 4.94
N SER A 225 -9.88 7.73 5.19
CA SER A 225 -9.44 6.37 5.19
C SER A 225 -10.36 5.65 6.19
N ILE A 226 -11.37 5.02 5.67
CA ILE A 226 -12.17 4.10 6.46
C ILE A 226 -11.32 2.86 6.58
N VAL A 227 -10.29 2.97 7.37
CA VAL A 227 -9.61 1.79 7.89
C VAL A 227 -10.53 1.30 8.99
N PRO A 228 -11.02 0.08 8.94
CA PRO A 228 -11.65 -0.52 10.09
C PRO A 228 -10.56 -0.87 11.11
N LEU A 229 -9.93 0.16 11.65
CA LEU A 229 -9.09 0.07 12.85
C LEU A 229 -9.86 -0.50 14.03
N MET A 230 -11.17 -0.58 13.88
CA MET A 230 -12.12 -0.82 14.95
C MET A 230 -12.30 -2.29 15.33
N ASN A 231 -11.73 -3.21 14.58
CA ASN A 231 -11.85 -4.64 14.88
C ASN A 231 -10.52 -5.27 15.28
N GLY A 232 -9.76 -4.56 16.06
CA GLY A 232 -8.59 -5.11 16.73
C GLY A 232 -7.38 -5.28 15.81
N GLY A 233 -7.15 -4.29 14.98
CA GLY A 233 -5.82 -4.07 14.39
C GLY A 233 -4.85 -3.66 15.45
#